data_4af4934c8951014d91dd91520922bcea
#
_entry.id   4af4934c8951014d91dd91520922bcea
#
_cell.length_a   1.000
_cell.length_b   1.000
_cell.length_c   1.000
_cell.angle_alpha   90.00
_cell.angle_beta   90.00
_cell.angle_gamma   90.00
#
_symmetry.space_group_name_H-M   'P 1'
#
loop_
_entity.id
_entity.type
_entity.pdbx_description
1 polymer ?
#
loop_
_entity_poly.entity_id
_entity_poly.type
_entity_poly.pdbx_seq_one_letter_code
_entity_poly.pdbx_strand_id
1 'polypeptide(L)'
;MRQKDNSFKAVLEVPGFSKDNLKVEVEEDYVKLNGEAEVGGKKRTISRCYELPQKADRKKLSAKLINGILELSVPRKDISKKIPISIK
;
A
#
# COMPACT_ATOMS: atom_id res chain seq x y z
N MET A 1 8.03 1.03 -2.34
CA MET A 1 7.65 0.05 -1.31
C MET A 1 8.78 -0.95 -1.10
N ARG A 2 9.00 -1.33 0.13
CA ARG A 2 10.03 -2.32 0.45
C ARG A 2 9.46 -3.72 0.30
N GLN A 3 10.27 -4.62 -0.23
CA GLN A 3 9.92 -6.03 -0.26
C GLN A 3 10.25 -6.68 1.06
N LYS A 4 9.30 -7.44 1.60
CA LYS A 4 9.50 -8.23 2.82
C LYS A 4 8.82 -9.58 2.60
N ASP A 5 9.61 -10.65 2.64
CA ASP A 5 9.13 -12.00 2.34
C ASP A 5 8.48 -12.04 0.96
N ASN A 6 7.20 -12.41 0.88
CA ASN A 6 6.45 -12.49 -0.36
C ASN A 6 5.50 -11.30 -0.55
N SER A 7 5.82 -10.17 0.05
CA SER A 7 4.97 -8.98 -0.04
C SER A 7 5.80 -7.71 -0.10
N PHE A 8 5.16 -6.64 -0.56
CA PHE A 8 5.73 -5.30 -0.55
C PHE A 8 4.95 -4.47 0.46
N LYS A 9 5.67 -3.70 1.26
CA LYS A 9 5.06 -2.89 2.30
C LYS A 9 5.56 -1.46 2.27
N ALA A 10 4.68 -0.53 2.60
CA ALA A 10 5.02 0.86 2.86
C ALA A 10 4.35 1.27 4.16
N VAL A 11 5.10 1.93 5.01
CA VAL A 11 4.62 2.38 6.32
C VAL A 11 4.74 3.90 6.37
N LEU A 12 3.67 4.56 6.80
CA LEU A 12 3.63 6.01 6.88
C LEU A 12 2.97 6.45 8.17
N GLU A 13 3.60 7.38 8.87
CA GLU A 13 2.99 8.00 10.04
C GLU A 13 1.99 9.05 9.59
N VAL A 14 0.76 8.94 10.05
CA VAL A 14 -0.34 9.86 9.72
C VAL A 14 -1.07 10.28 11.00
N PRO A 15 -0.37 10.91 11.95
CA PRO A 15 -1.00 11.29 13.21
C PRO A 15 -2.14 12.29 12.97
N GLY A 16 -3.25 12.07 13.65
CA GLY A 16 -4.42 12.94 13.52
C GLY A 16 -5.36 12.60 12.37
N PHE A 17 -5.00 11.66 11.51
CA PHE A 17 -5.88 11.19 10.44
C PHE A 17 -6.59 9.91 10.88
N SER A 18 -7.88 9.82 10.57
CA SER A 18 -8.64 8.58 10.71
C SER A 18 -8.75 7.91 9.33
N LYS A 19 -9.21 6.68 9.31
CA LYS A 19 -9.41 5.98 8.05
C LYS A 19 -10.43 6.68 7.13
N ASP A 20 -11.37 7.40 7.70
CA ASP A 20 -12.38 8.14 6.93
C ASP A 20 -11.79 9.38 6.26
N ASN A 21 -10.64 9.86 6.72
CA ASN A 21 -9.94 11.00 6.15
C ASN A 21 -8.94 10.60 5.06
N LEU A 22 -8.68 9.33 4.92
CA LEU A 22 -7.63 8.82 4.02
C LEU A 22 -8.24 8.07 2.85
N LYS A 23 -7.68 8.28 1.68
CA LYS A 23 -8.11 7.61 0.46
C LYS A 23 -6.89 7.00 -0.22
N VAL A 24 -6.96 5.71 -0.49
CA VAL A 24 -5.90 4.98 -1.19
C VAL A 24 -6.45 4.51 -2.52
N GLU A 25 -5.75 4.82 -3.59
CA GLU A 25 -6.12 4.40 -4.94
C GLU A 25 -4.92 3.81 -5.65
N VAL A 26 -5.18 2.84 -6.51
CA VAL A 26 -4.17 2.32 -7.43
C VAL A 26 -4.50 2.85 -8.81
N GLU A 27 -3.55 3.55 -9.41
CA GLU A 27 -3.69 4.08 -10.75
C GLU A 27 -2.44 3.72 -11.54
N GLU A 28 -2.60 2.98 -12.62
CA GLU A 28 -1.50 2.44 -13.40
C GLU A 28 -0.53 1.65 -12.49
N ASP A 29 0.72 2.09 -12.41
CA ASP A 29 1.75 1.45 -11.60
C ASP A 29 2.03 2.19 -10.30
N TYR A 30 1.08 2.99 -9.83
CA TYR A 30 1.25 3.83 -8.66
C TYR A 30 0.14 3.60 -7.64
N VAL A 31 0.53 3.65 -6.38
CA VAL A 31 -0.41 3.71 -5.26
C VAL A 31 -0.44 5.16 -4.78
N LYS A 32 -1.59 5.77 -4.83
CA LYS A 32 -1.77 7.15 -4.40
C LYS A 32 -2.52 7.20 -3.08
N LEU A 33 -1.94 7.90 -2.13
CA LEU A 33 -2.55 8.17 -0.84
C LEU A 33 -2.85 9.65 -0.73
N ASN A 34 -4.10 9.97 -0.46
CA ASN A 34 -4.54 11.34 -0.20
C ASN A 34 -5.34 11.38 1.08
N GLY A 35 -5.21 12.46 1.81
CA GLY A 35 -5.94 12.65 3.04
C GLY A 35 -6.13 14.11 3.38
N GLU A 36 -7.23 14.40 4.10
CA GLU A 36 -7.55 15.72 4.57
C GLU A 36 -8.24 15.59 5.93
N ALA A 37 -7.74 16.33 6.91
CA ALA A 37 -8.29 16.31 8.26
C ALA A 37 -8.03 17.62 8.95
N GLU A 38 -8.87 17.94 9.96
CA GLU A 38 -8.60 19.03 10.89
C GLU A 38 -7.94 18.46 12.14
N VAL A 39 -6.76 18.98 12.45
CA VAL A 39 -6.02 18.58 13.63
C VAL A 39 -5.68 19.85 14.43
N GLY A 40 -6.21 19.94 15.65
CA GLY A 40 -5.98 21.12 16.50
C GLY A 40 -6.52 22.42 15.89
N GLY A 41 -7.65 22.36 15.20
CA GLY A 41 -8.25 23.53 14.56
C GLY A 41 -7.60 23.93 13.24
N LYS A 42 -6.63 23.19 12.79
CA LYS A 42 -5.94 23.46 11.52
C LYS A 42 -6.22 22.36 10.52
N LYS A 43 -6.45 22.75 9.28
CA LYS A 43 -6.62 21.81 8.18
C LYS A 43 -5.26 21.24 7.77
N ARG A 44 -5.18 19.92 7.72
CA ARG A 44 -3.98 19.23 7.26
C ARG A 44 -4.32 18.37 6.05
N THR A 45 -3.40 18.35 5.11
CA THR A 45 -3.52 17.49 3.94
C THR A 45 -2.28 16.61 3.83
N ILE A 46 -2.48 15.44 3.29
CA ILE A 46 -1.38 14.55 2.98
C ILE A 46 -1.57 14.01 1.57
N SER A 47 -0.47 13.92 0.85
CA SER A 47 -0.48 13.35 -0.49
C SER A 47 0.83 12.58 -0.66
N ARG A 48 0.71 11.30 -0.98
CA ARG A 48 1.86 10.43 -1.22
C ARG A 48 1.60 9.57 -2.43
N CYS A 49 2.68 9.26 -3.12
CA CYS A 49 2.63 8.40 -4.29
C CYS A 49 3.77 7.39 -4.19
N TYR A 50 3.43 6.12 -4.31
CA TYR A 50 4.42 5.05 -4.28
C TYR A 50 4.38 4.30 -5.59
N GLU A 51 5.56 3.98 -6.10
CA GLU A 51 5.64 3.12 -7.27
C GLU A 51 5.31 1.68 -6.86
N LEU A 52 4.41 1.07 -7.61
CA LEU A 52 4.01 -0.31 -7.37
C LEU A 52 4.85 -1.24 -8.23
N PRO A 53 5.62 -2.14 -7.62
CA PRO A 53 6.44 -3.07 -8.40
C PRO A 53 5.61 -3.93 -9.34
N GLN A 54 6.18 -4.27 -10.50
CA GLN A 54 5.49 -5.14 -11.46
C GLN A 54 5.13 -6.50 -10.87
N LYS A 55 5.93 -6.97 -9.93
CA LYS A 55 5.71 -8.25 -9.27
C LYS A 55 4.64 -8.20 -8.19
N ALA A 56 4.09 -7.04 -7.90
CA ALA A 56 3.03 -6.89 -6.91
C ALA A 56 1.66 -7.18 -7.52
N ASP A 57 0.84 -7.88 -6.76
CA ASP A 57 -0.53 -8.15 -7.16
C ASP A 57 -1.43 -7.00 -6.73
N ARG A 58 -1.61 -6.03 -7.63
CA ARG A 58 -2.36 -4.80 -7.35
C ARG A 58 -3.80 -5.04 -6.88
N LYS A 59 -4.40 -6.15 -7.27
CA LYS A 59 -5.77 -6.46 -6.89
C LYS A 59 -5.90 -6.84 -5.42
N LYS A 60 -4.79 -7.17 -4.79
CA LYS A 60 -4.75 -7.60 -3.40
C LYS A 60 -4.08 -6.58 -2.49
N LEU A 61 -3.98 -5.33 -2.93
CA LEU A 61 -3.47 -4.27 -2.08
C LEU A 61 -4.40 -4.09 -0.88
N SER A 62 -3.82 -4.00 0.30
CA SER A 62 -4.55 -3.73 1.52
C SER A 62 -3.93 -2.54 2.27
N ALA A 63 -4.74 -1.87 3.05
CA ALA A 63 -4.32 -0.74 3.87
C ALA A 63 -4.83 -0.95 5.28
N LYS A 64 -4.00 -0.65 6.26
CA LYS A 64 -4.33 -0.82 7.67
C LYS A 64 -3.86 0.40 8.44
N LEU A 65 -4.74 0.98 9.22
CA LEU A 65 -4.41 2.14 10.05
C LEU A 65 -4.54 1.73 11.52
N ILE A 66 -3.43 1.80 12.24
CA ILE A 66 -3.39 1.50 13.67
C ILE A 66 -2.52 2.54 14.36
N ASN A 67 -3.08 3.20 15.37
CA ASN A 67 -2.33 4.16 16.21
C ASN A 67 -1.58 5.22 15.41
N GLY A 68 -2.22 5.78 14.39
CA GLY A 68 -1.61 6.81 13.56
C GLY A 68 -0.58 6.31 12.56
N ILE A 69 -0.46 5.01 12.40
CA ILE A 69 0.46 4.41 11.43
C ILE A 69 -0.35 3.71 10.35
N LEU A 70 -0.15 4.15 9.11
CA LEU A 70 -0.77 3.53 7.95
C LEU A 70 0.20 2.55 7.32
N GLU A 71 -0.22 1.31 7.20
CA GLU A 71 0.55 0.28 6.52
C GLU A 71 -0.15 -0.12 5.23
N LEU A 72 0.54 0.05 4.12
CA LEU A 72 0.11 -0.44 2.82
C LEU A 72 0.84 -1.75 2.56
N SER A 73 0.11 -2.78 2.19
CA SER A 73 0.67 -4.10 1.94
C SER A 73 0.08 -4.67 0.67
N VAL A 74 0.93 -5.23 -0.15
CA VAL A 74 0.52 -5.89 -1.37
C VAL A 74 1.33 -7.17 -1.54
N PRO A 75 0.67 -8.31 -1.75
CA PRO A 75 1.38 -9.55 -1.95
C PRO A 75 2.04 -9.57 -3.32
N ARG A 76 3.06 -10.37 -3.44
CA ARG A 76 3.72 -10.63 -4.71
C ARG A 76 2.83 -11.51 -5.57
N LYS A 77 2.79 -11.23 -6.86
CA LYS A 77 2.09 -12.12 -7.80
C LYS A 77 2.65 -13.52 -7.72
N ASP A 78 1.78 -14.49 -7.75
CA ASP A 78 2.17 -15.89 -7.73
C ASP A 78 2.51 -16.38 -9.15
N ILE A 79 3.49 -15.72 -9.76
CA ILE A 79 3.96 -16.07 -11.11
C ILE A 79 5.17 -16.96 -11.07
N SER A 80 5.69 -17.25 -9.87
CA SER A 80 6.88 -18.05 -9.72
C SER A 80 6.58 -19.49 -9.35
N LYS A 81 5.34 -19.94 -9.56
CA LYS A 81 5.01 -21.35 -9.41
C LYS A 81 5.83 -22.16 -10.41
N LYS A 82 6.80 -22.83 -9.89
CA LYS A 82 7.53 -23.79 -10.69
C LYS A 82 6.61 -24.96 -11.01
N ILE A 83 6.39 -25.20 -12.27
CA ILE A 83 5.65 -26.36 -12.71
C ILE A 83 6.68 -27.45 -12.99
N PRO A 84 6.71 -28.50 -12.19
CA PRO A 84 7.64 -29.58 -12.46
C PRO A 84 7.25 -30.33 -13.74
N ILE A 85 8.22 -30.49 -14.60
CA ILE A 85 8.02 -31.18 -15.87
C ILE A 85 8.75 -32.50 -15.82
N SER A 86 8.02 -33.55 -16.05
CA SER A 86 8.62 -34.90 -16.13
C SER A 86 9.36 -35.05 -17.45
N ILE A 87 10.56 -35.56 -17.34
CA ILE A 87 11.36 -35.95 -18.52
C ILE A 87 11.03 -37.38 -18.84
N LYS A 88 10.58 -37.59 -20.04
CA LYS A 88 10.29 -38.93 -20.53
C LYS A 88 11.46 -39.50 -21.32
#